data_0a08951f7514c8828cb656c2a82854cc
#
_entry.id   0a08951f7514c8828cb656c2a82854cc
#
_cell.length_a   1.000
_cell.length_b   1.000
_cell.length_c   1.000
_cell.angle_alpha   90.00
_cell.angle_beta   90.00
_cell.angle_gamma   90.00
#
_symmetry.space_group_name_H-M   'P 1'
#
loop_
_entity.id
_entity.type
_entity.pdbx_description
1 polymer ?
#
loop_
_entity_poly.entity_id
_entity_poly.type
_entity_poly.pdbx_seq_one_letter_code
_entity_poly.pdbx_strand_id
1 'polypeptide(L)'
;MMLRFLLPLFAVFAVGADWPQFRGPNGSGVSGEANLPVGFTENEGVRWKVELPARGVSSPIIIGNKVFVTCSSGVRDDRLHVLAFDASTGKKLWHRQLAATGGTAAHPKTCMAAPTPVADANAVYALFATGDLVAFDHSGKQLWYRSLTGDYPSISNQVGMAASPVLFRGKLIVPMDNAGDSFLAALDVSNGKNLWKTERPREINWVTPAIREVTSEETEVIFQGPKDLVAYDLASGKKKWSHKAGGSSPTPSIADGMLFVSSGGLTALKLVEGKLEEVWKSPKFQTGYSSALYYDGRVYAANPSSGIVYCADAKTGKVRWEERMKGMGKPTFSASPVAGDGKVYILGETGTMNVLKAGDESEVLGTSELGEECLATPAIGGGAVIVRTDKHLWCIGAKK
;
A
#
# COMPACT_ATOMS: atom_id res chain seq x y z
N MET A 1 5.80 -21.08 58.99
CA MET A 1 4.86 -21.31 57.86
C MET A 1 4.99 -20.15 56.88
N MET A 2 5.90 -20.28 55.88
CA MET A 2 6.19 -19.22 54.90
C MET A 2 5.24 -19.36 53.72
N LEU A 3 4.34 -18.40 53.54
CA LEU A 3 3.42 -18.34 52.41
C LEU A 3 4.20 -17.83 51.19
N ARG A 4 4.47 -18.69 50.20
CA ARG A 4 5.04 -18.31 48.89
C ARG A 4 3.92 -17.76 48.01
N PHE A 5 3.92 -16.44 47.75
CA PHE A 5 3.11 -15.84 46.74
C PHE A 5 3.70 -16.18 45.37
N LEU A 6 3.04 -17.02 44.59
CA LEU A 6 3.27 -17.20 43.16
C LEU A 6 2.62 -16.01 42.46
N LEU A 7 3.42 -15.08 41.93
CA LEU A 7 2.97 -14.09 40.97
C LEU A 7 2.69 -14.80 39.64
N PRO A 8 1.50 -14.60 39.03
CA PRO A 8 1.25 -15.15 37.70
C PRO A 8 2.12 -14.38 36.68
N LEU A 9 2.94 -15.12 35.95
CA LEU A 9 3.70 -14.64 34.83
C LEU A 9 2.70 -14.37 33.68
N PHE A 10 2.24 -13.13 33.53
CA PHE A 10 1.51 -12.73 32.34
C PHE A 10 2.51 -12.72 31.17
N ALA A 11 2.41 -13.72 30.30
CA ALA A 11 3.07 -13.68 29.01
C ALA A 11 2.45 -12.50 28.21
N VAL A 12 3.14 -11.39 28.13
CA VAL A 12 2.82 -10.31 27.20
C VAL A 12 3.15 -10.87 25.81
N PHE A 13 2.14 -11.39 25.12
CA PHE A 13 2.27 -11.62 23.69
C PHE A 13 2.46 -10.24 23.06
N ALA A 14 3.65 -9.96 22.58
CA ALA A 14 3.90 -8.83 21.72
C ALA A 14 3.01 -9.01 20.47
N VAL A 15 1.90 -8.29 20.41
CA VAL A 15 1.09 -8.18 19.20
C VAL A 15 1.96 -7.42 18.22
N GLY A 16 2.40 -8.07 17.15
CA GLY A 16 3.16 -7.43 16.09
C GLY A 16 2.40 -6.23 15.55
N ALA A 17 3.13 -5.24 15.03
CA ALA A 17 2.50 -4.05 14.48
C ALA A 17 1.61 -4.42 13.28
N ASP A 18 0.38 -3.91 13.27
CA ASP A 18 -0.55 -4.07 12.15
C ASP A 18 -0.05 -3.33 10.90
N TRP A 19 -0.34 -3.90 9.73
CA TRP A 19 -0.11 -3.31 8.42
C TRP A 19 -1.45 -3.29 7.65
N PRO A 20 -2.37 -2.37 8.01
CA PRO A 20 -3.80 -2.51 7.75
C PRO A 20 -4.24 -2.12 6.34
N GLN A 21 -3.37 -1.56 5.52
CA GLN A 21 -3.69 -0.98 4.21
C GLN A 21 -2.44 -0.87 3.33
N PHE A 22 -2.61 -0.38 2.09
CA PHE A 22 -1.49 -0.08 1.20
C PHE A 22 -0.47 0.82 1.89
N ARG A 23 0.81 0.37 1.92
CA ARG A 23 1.91 1.01 2.63
C ARG A 23 1.70 1.13 4.14
N GLY A 24 0.90 0.25 4.74
CA GLY A 24 0.79 0.06 6.19
C GLY A 24 0.20 1.22 6.97
N PRO A 25 0.65 1.44 8.21
CA PRO A 25 0.12 2.48 9.08
C PRO A 25 0.20 3.86 8.42
N ASN A 26 -0.94 4.54 8.35
CA ASN A 26 -1.08 5.88 7.75
C ASN A 26 -0.56 5.99 6.29
N GLY A 27 -0.38 4.88 5.58
CA GLY A 27 0.21 4.86 4.24
C GLY A 27 1.68 5.26 4.18
N SER A 28 2.39 5.22 5.31
CA SER A 28 3.76 5.71 5.45
C SER A 28 4.81 4.82 4.77
N GLY A 29 4.57 3.52 4.65
CA GLY A 29 5.55 2.52 4.24
C GLY A 29 6.52 2.14 5.36
N VAL A 30 6.26 2.54 6.61
CA VAL A 30 7.16 2.35 7.75
C VAL A 30 6.51 1.50 8.83
N SER A 31 7.27 0.54 9.36
CA SER A 31 6.91 -0.30 10.50
C SER A 31 7.76 0.03 11.73
N GLY A 32 7.15 -0.04 12.91
CA GLY A 32 7.87 0.00 14.18
C GLY A 32 8.43 -1.35 14.64
N GLU A 33 8.33 -2.40 13.82
CA GLU A 33 8.86 -3.73 14.13
C GLU A 33 10.38 -3.72 14.25
N ALA A 34 10.90 -4.59 15.10
CA ALA A 34 12.33 -4.81 15.31
C ALA A 34 12.74 -6.22 14.87
N ASN A 35 14.06 -6.47 14.79
CA ASN A 35 14.64 -7.75 14.38
C ASN A 35 14.18 -8.23 12.99
N LEU A 36 14.00 -7.29 12.07
CA LEU A 36 13.58 -7.58 10.71
C LEU A 36 14.71 -8.27 9.92
N PRO A 37 14.38 -9.17 8.97
CA PRO A 37 15.36 -9.92 8.20
C PRO A 37 16.19 -9.01 7.28
N VAL A 38 17.43 -9.40 7.03
CA VAL A 38 18.28 -8.76 6.01
C VAL A 38 18.24 -9.52 4.67
N GLY A 39 17.55 -10.64 4.61
CA GLY A 39 17.40 -11.46 3.42
C GLY A 39 16.97 -12.88 3.78
N PHE A 40 16.98 -13.73 2.77
CA PHE A 40 16.72 -15.16 2.90
C PHE A 40 17.51 -15.94 1.85
N THR A 41 17.69 -17.22 2.08
CA THR A 41 18.19 -18.19 1.13
C THR A 41 17.12 -19.26 0.90
N GLU A 42 17.36 -20.21 0.01
CA GLU A 42 16.44 -21.32 -0.25
C GLU A 42 16.11 -22.13 1.02
N ASN A 43 17.04 -22.22 1.98
CA ASN A 43 16.93 -23.04 3.19
C ASN A 43 16.71 -22.24 4.47
N GLU A 44 16.97 -20.93 4.47
CA GLU A 44 16.93 -20.10 5.68
C GLU A 44 16.24 -18.76 5.43
N GLY A 45 15.60 -18.24 6.46
CA GLY A 45 14.96 -16.93 6.42
C GLY A 45 13.57 -16.91 5.81
N VAL A 46 13.07 -18.04 5.28
CA VAL A 46 11.66 -18.19 4.89
C VAL A 46 10.91 -18.91 6.02
N ARG A 47 9.98 -18.21 6.65
CA ARG A 47 9.12 -18.77 7.69
C ARG A 47 8.09 -19.70 7.09
N TRP A 48 7.43 -19.26 6.02
CA TRP A 48 6.52 -20.03 5.19
C TRP A 48 6.38 -19.42 3.78
N LYS A 49 5.98 -20.27 2.84
CA LYS A 49 5.60 -19.93 1.46
C LYS A 49 4.31 -20.67 1.14
N VAL A 50 3.31 -19.99 0.58
CA VAL A 50 2.03 -20.59 0.21
C VAL A 50 1.64 -20.20 -1.21
N GLU A 51 1.09 -21.14 -1.96
CA GLU A 51 0.59 -20.90 -3.30
C GLU A 51 -0.74 -20.14 -3.26
N LEU A 52 -0.90 -19.16 -4.16
CA LEU A 52 -2.13 -18.40 -4.33
C LEU A 52 -2.95 -19.02 -5.49
N PRO A 53 -4.29 -19.04 -5.39
CA PRO A 53 -5.15 -19.71 -6.36
C PRO A 53 -5.21 -18.98 -7.71
N ALA A 54 -4.75 -17.73 -7.76
CA ALA A 54 -4.81 -16.89 -8.96
C ALA A 54 -3.91 -15.66 -8.83
N ARG A 55 -3.73 -14.98 -9.95
CA ARG A 55 -2.96 -13.74 -10.05
C ARG A 55 -3.59 -12.62 -9.23
N GLY A 56 -2.76 -11.74 -8.72
CA GLY A 56 -3.13 -10.48 -8.12
C GLY A 56 -1.90 -9.60 -7.94
N VAL A 57 -2.08 -8.29 -7.92
CA VAL A 57 -1.01 -7.32 -7.73
C VAL A 57 -1.26 -6.43 -6.50
N SER A 58 -2.32 -6.71 -5.74
CA SER A 58 -2.56 -6.05 -4.45
C SER A 58 -1.46 -6.40 -3.45
N SER A 59 -1.07 -5.44 -2.63
CA SER A 59 -0.18 -5.68 -1.48
C SER A 59 -0.86 -6.57 -0.44
N PRO A 60 -0.13 -7.41 0.28
CA PRO A 60 -0.66 -8.05 1.48
C PRO A 60 -0.91 -7.02 2.57
N ILE A 61 -1.90 -7.28 3.43
CA ILE A 61 -2.14 -6.53 4.66
C ILE A 61 -2.13 -7.47 5.87
N ILE A 62 -1.82 -6.93 7.03
CA ILE A 62 -1.66 -7.70 8.28
C ILE A 62 -2.50 -7.04 9.37
N ILE A 63 -3.36 -7.83 10.02
CA ILE A 63 -4.10 -7.42 11.21
C ILE A 63 -4.00 -8.55 12.25
N GLY A 64 -3.41 -8.25 13.39
CA GLY A 64 -3.13 -9.24 14.42
C GLY A 64 -2.33 -10.43 13.84
N ASN A 65 -2.89 -11.63 13.95
CA ASN A 65 -2.27 -12.85 13.39
C ASN A 65 -2.87 -13.27 12.04
N LYS A 66 -3.33 -12.33 11.22
CA LYS A 66 -3.92 -12.63 9.90
C LYS A 66 -3.28 -11.82 8.80
N VAL A 67 -3.05 -12.47 7.66
CA VAL A 67 -2.65 -11.82 6.40
C VAL A 67 -3.81 -11.95 5.42
N PHE A 68 -4.18 -10.83 4.78
CA PHE A 68 -5.20 -10.83 3.75
C PHE A 68 -4.61 -10.42 2.41
N VAL A 69 -5.08 -11.06 1.35
CA VAL A 69 -4.77 -10.74 -0.05
C VAL A 69 -6.00 -10.92 -0.93
N THR A 70 -6.00 -10.28 -2.08
CA THR A 70 -7.02 -10.45 -3.12
C THR A 70 -6.41 -11.07 -4.37
N CYS A 71 -7.18 -11.85 -5.12
CA CYS A 71 -6.80 -12.42 -6.41
C CYS A 71 -7.95 -12.27 -7.41
N SER A 72 -7.65 -12.40 -8.70
CA SER A 72 -8.67 -12.54 -9.75
C SER A 72 -8.36 -13.72 -10.64
N SER A 73 -9.38 -14.42 -11.12
CA SER A 73 -9.28 -15.57 -11.98
C SER A 73 -10.45 -15.66 -12.99
N GLY A 74 -10.47 -16.73 -13.78
CA GLY A 74 -11.44 -16.90 -14.84
C GLY A 74 -10.92 -16.41 -16.18
N VAL A 75 -11.63 -16.76 -17.27
CA VAL A 75 -11.21 -16.42 -18.65
C VAL A 75 -11.14 -14.90 -18.87
N ARG A 76 -11.91 -14.14 -18.08
CA ARG A 76 -11.97 -12.66 -18.15
C ARG A 76 -11.59 -12.00 -16.84
N ASP A 77 -10.85 -12.68 -15.95
CA ASP A 77 -10.61 -12.19 -14.58
C ASP A 77 -11.90 -11.86 -13.79
N ASP A 78 -13.00 -12.55 -14.12
CA ASP A 78 -14.36 -12.28 -13.63
C ASP A 78 -14.68 -12.98 -12.30
N ARG A 79 -13.75 -13.73 -11.75
CA ARG A 79 -13.84 -14.35 -10.41
C ARG A 79 -12.91 -13.62 -9.46
N LEU A 80 -13.50 -12.94 -8.49
CA LEU A 80 -12.82 -12.09 -7.52
C LEU A 80 -12.65 -12.86 -6.21
N HIS A 81 -11.45 -12.88 -5.66
CA HIS A 81 -11.13 -13.67 -4.48
C HIS A 81 -10.61 -12.80 -3.35
N VAL A 82 -11.05 -13.07 -2.13
CA VAL A 82 -10.47 -12.57 -0.89
C VAL A 82 -10.02 -13.76 -0.06
N LEU A 83 -8.77 -13.75 0.40
CA LEU A 83 -8.16 -14.84 1.15
C LEU A 83 -7.59 -14.32 2.46
N ALA A 84 -7.69 -15.14 3.50
CA ALA A 84 -7.03 -14.94 4.79
C ALA A 84 -6.12 -16.11 5.12
N PHE A 85 -4.94 -15.77 5.63
CA PHE A 85 -3.95 -16.72 6.09
C PHE A 85 -3.56 -16.40 7.54
N ASP A 86 -3.18 -17.41 8.28
CA ASP A 86 -2.53 -17.26 9.57
C ASP A 86 -1.12 -16.69 9.35
N ALA A 87 -0.79 -15.58 9.98
CA ALA A 87 0.45 -14.86 9.74
C ALA A 87 1.69 -15.62 10.26
N SER A 88 1.52 -16.49 11.25
CA SER A 88 2.62 -17.26 11.83
C SER A 88 2.95 -18.52 11.05
N THR A 89 1.95 -19.18 10.47
CA THR A 89 2.08 -20.51 9.84
C THR A 89 1.84 -20.53 8.34
N GLY A 90 1.26 -19.48 7.76
CA GLY A 90 0.82 -19.46 6.37
C GLY A 90 -0.41 -20.32 6.08
N LYS A 91 -1.01 -20.97 7.11
CA LYS A 91 -2.22 -21.77 6.92
C LYS A 91 -3.36 -20.90 6.42
N LYS A 92 -3.98 -21.32 5.31
CA LYS A 92 -5.19 -20.65 4.80
C LYS A 92 -6.33 -20.82 5.81
N LEU A 93 -6.85 -19.70 6.31
CA LEU A 93 -7.97 -19.64 7.26
C LEU A 93 -9.29 -19.71 6.55
N TRP A 94 -9.44 -18.93 5.49
CA TRP A 94 -10.62 -18.93 4.64
C TRP A 94 -10.33 -18.36 3.25
N HIS A 95 -11.25 -18.63 2.33
CA HIS A 95 -11.24 -18.14 0.95
C HIS A 95 -12.68 -17.81 0.56
N ARG A 96 -12.91 -16.60 0.03
CA ARG A 96 -14.22 -16.18 -0.49
C ARG A 96 -14.08 -15.79 -1.94
N GLN A 97 -15.09 -16.11 -2.72
CA GLN A 97 -15.15 -15.82 -4.15
C GLN A 97 -16.44 -15.06 -4.47
N LEU A 98 -16.34 -14.07 -5.34
CA LEU A 98 -17.44 -13.25 -5.87
C LEU A 98 -17.36 -13.27 -7.39
N ALA A 99 -18.50 -13.03 -8.04
CA ALA A 99 -18.53 -12.74 -9.47
C ALA A 99 -18.35 -11.23 -9.67
N ALA A 100 -17.55 -10.85 -10.66
CA ALA A 100 -17.40 -9.45 -11.07
C ALA A 100 -18.72 -8.93 -11.67
N THR A 101 -19.08 -7.70 -11.31
CA THR A 101 -20.30 -7.04 -11.86
C THR A 101 -19.95 -5.93 -12.84
N GLY A 102 -18.72 -5.41 -12.79
CA GLY A 102 -18.21 -4.39 -13.71
C GLY A 102 -17.32 -4.95 -14.82
N GLY A 103 -16.79 -4.04 -15.64
CA GLY A 103 -15.86 -4.38 -16.72
C GLY A 103 -14.55 -4.97 -16.21
N THR A 104 -14.03 -5.97 -16.93
CA THR A 104 -12.82 -6.72 -16.53
C THR A 104 -11.62 -6.47 -17.45
N ALA A 105 -11.62 -5.35 -18.19
CA ALA A 105 -10.45 -4.94 -18.98
C ALA A 105 -9.36 -4.37 -18.07
N ALA A 106 -8.12 -4.82 -18.27
CA ALA A 106 -6.97 -4.36 -17.51
C ALA A 106 -5.71 -4.29 -18.38
N HIS A 107 -4.79 -3.41 -17.99
CA HIS A 107 -3.44 -3.41 -18.55
C HIS A 107 -2.68 -4.68 -18.10
N PRO A 108 -1.75 -5.26 -18.90
CA PRO A 108 -1.01 -6.48 -18.54
C PRO A 108 -0.27 -6.43 -17.18
N LYS A 109 0.15 -5.26 -16.74
CA LYS A 109 0.77 -5.04 -15.40
C LYS A 109 -0.23 -4.86 -14.25
N THR A 110 -1.52 -5.05 -14.50
CA THR A 110 -2.56 -4.98 -13.46
C THR A 110 -3.54 -6.15 -13.62
N CYS A 111 -4.56 -6.23 -12.79
CA CYS A 111 -5.62 -7.22 -12.84
C CYS A 111 -6.83 -6.70 -12.06
N MET A 112 -7.92 -7.46 -12.00
CA MET A 112 -9.10 -7.05 -11.23
C MET A 112 -8.84 -6.98 -9.72
N ALA A 113 -7.83 -7.70 -9.22
CA ALA A 113 -7.38 -7.66 -7.83
C ALA A 113 -6.15 -6.75 -7.63
N ALA A 114 -6.12 -5.59 -8.29
CA ALA A 114 -5.04 -4.62 -8.14
C ALA A 114 -5.16 -3.73 -6.89
N PRO A 115 -6.35 -3.22 -6.52
CA PRO A 115 -6.48 -2.46 -5.29
C PRO A 115 -6.10 -3.31 -4.06
N THR A 116 -5.26 -2.77 -3.20
CA THR A 116 -4.92 -3.41 -1.92
C THR A 116 -6.10 -3.30 -0.97
N PRO A 117 -6.54 -4.40 -0.33
CA PRO A 117 -7.61 -4.34 0.66
C PRO A 117 -7.18 -3.52 1.88
N VAL A 118 -8.14 -3.11 2.68
CA VAL A 118 -7.90 -2.45 3.97
C VAL A 118 -8.64 -3.21 5.06
N ALA A 119 -8.16 -3.14 6.31
CA ALA A 119 -8.81 -3.78 7.43
C ALA A 119 -8.70 -2.98 8.72
N ASP A 120 -9.66 -3.19 9.61
CA ASP A 120 -9.63 -2.76 11.01
C ASP A 120 -9.74 -3.95 11.97
N ALA A 121 -9.97 -3.69 13.24
CA ALA A 121 -10.13 -4.74 14.25
C ALA A 121 -11.36 -5.65 14.00
N ASN A 122 -12.32 -5.25 13.17
CA ASN A 122 -13.60 -5.93 12.99
C ASN A 122 -13.73 -6.61 11.63
N ALA A 123 -13.17 -6.00 10.57
CA ALA A 123 -13.45 -6.42 9.20
C ALA A 123 -12.29 -6.14 8.24
N VAL A 124 -12.31 -6.85 7.11
CA VAL A 124 -11.52 -6.57 5.90
C VAL A 124 -12.46 -6.07 4.80
N TYR A 125 -12.03 -5.03 4.11
CA TYR A 125 -12.75 -4.37 3.03
C TYR A 125 -11.93 -4.50 1.75
N ALA A 126 -12.49 -5.14 0.73
CA ALA A 126 -11.82 -5.37 -0.54
C ALA A 126 -12.54 -4.65 -1.67
N LEU A 127 -11.86 -3.71 -2.29
CA LEU A 127 -12.25 -3.08 -3.55
C LEU A 127 -11.56 -3.83 -4.70
N PHE A 128 -12.29 -4.05 -5.77
CA PHE A 128 -11.76 -4.62 -7.00
C PHE A 128 -11.81 -3.59 -8.13
N ALA A 129 -10.95 -3.77 -9.14
CA ALA A 129 -10.90 -2.88 -10.31
C ALA A 129 -12.21 -2.87 -11.12
N THR A 130 -13.07 -3.85 -10.89
CA THR A 130 -14.44 -3.94 -11.45
C THR A 130 -15.45 -3.01 -10.76
N GLY A 131 -15.05 -2.34 -9.66
CA GLY A 131 -15.95 -1.55 -8.82
C GLY A 131 -16.75 -2.38 -7.82
N ASP A 132 -16.48 -3.68 -7.72
CA ASP A 132 -17.04 -4.52 -6.66
C ASP A 132 -16.34 -4.23 -5.34
N LEU A 133 -17.10 -3.95 -4.30
CA LEU A 133 -16.63 -3.64 -2.96
C LEU A 133 -17.34 -4.54 -1.94
N VAL A 134 -16.57 -5.23 -1.11
CA VAL A 134 -17.11 -6.20 -0.16
C VAL A 134 -16.43 -6.07 1.20
N ALA A 135 -17.19 -6.28 2.26
CA ALA A 135 -16.69 -6.41 3.62
C ALA A 135 -16.94 -7.82 4.16
N PHE A 136 -15.90 -8.39 4.75
CA PHE A 136 -15.96 -9.65 5.51
C PHE A 136 -15.47 -9.40 6.94
N ASP A 137 -16.08 -10.06 7.93
CA ASP A 137 -15.46 -10.15 9.23
C ASP A 137 -14.19 -11.02 9.18
N HIS A 138 -13.40 -11.04 10.24
CA HIS A 138 -12.15 -11.80 10.27
C HIS A 138 -12.34 -13.33 10.25
N SER A 139 -13.57 -13.85 10.37
CA SER A 139 -13.92 -15.24 10.15
C SER A 139 -14.28 -15.56 8.69
N GLY A 140 -14.38 -14.54 7.85
CA GLY A 140 -14.78 -14.62 6.46
C GLY A 140 -16.30 -14.65 6.24
N LYS A 141 -17.11 -14.26 7.23
CA LYS A 141 -18.54 -14.01 7.04
C LYS A 141 -18.73 -12.69 6.34
N GLN A 142 -19.47 -12.67 5.24
CA GLN A 142 -19.80 -11.44 4.52
C GLN A 142 -20.69 -10.55 5.39
N LEU A 143 -20.26 -9.31 5.58
CA LEU A 143 -21.02 -8.29 6.30
C LEU A 143 -21.93 -7.51 5.35
N TRP A 144 -21.36 -7.03 4.24
CA TRP A 144 -22.07 -6.36 3.18
C TRP A 144 -21.29 -6.46 1.85
N TYR A 145 -21.98 -6.15 0.76
CA TYR A 145 -21.46 -6.09 -0.59
C TYR A 145 -22.09 -4.92 -1.32
N ARG A 146 -21.34 -4.28 -2.22
CA ARG A 146 -21.81 -3.19 -3.06
C ARG A 146 -21.16 -3.26 -4.45
N SER A 147 -21.94 -3.15 -5.49
CA SER A 147 -21.47 -2.92 -6.86
C SER A 147 -21.47 -1.43 -7.14
N LEU A 148 -20.32 -0.79 -7.14
CA LEU A 148 -20.22 0.64 -7.48
C LEU A 148 -20.53 0.89 -8.96
N THR A 149 -20.23 -0.06 -9.85
CA THR A 149 -20.61 0.03 -11.27
C THR A 149 -22.12 -0.18 -11.48
N GLY A 150 -22.78 -0.94 -10.60
CA GLY A 150 -24.24 -1.02 -10.57
C GLY A 150 -24.89 0.30 -10.11
N ASP A 151 -24.32 0.95 -9.10
CA ASP A 151 -24.82 2.23 -8.58
C ASP A 151 -24.49 3.42 -9.49
N TYR A 152 -23.36 3.35 -10.19
CA TYR A 152 -22.84 4.40 -11.08
C TYR A 152 -22.46 3.78 -12.45
N PRO A 153 -23.44 3.51 -13.33
CA PRO A 153 -23.25 2.73 -14.56
C PRO A 153 -22.29 3.37 -15.57
N SER A 154 -22.01 4.67 -15.46
CA SER A 154 -21.07 5.37 -16.33
C SER A 154 -19.60 5.18 -15.93
N ILE A 155 -19.30 4.45 -14.84
CA ILE A 155 -17.92 4.09 -14.50
C ILE A 155 -17.31 3.31 -15.68
N SER A 156 -16.19 3.81 -16.20
CA SER A 156 -15.51 3.23 -17.35
C SER A 156 -14.01 3.31 -17.17
N ASN A 157 -13.37 2.16 -17.10
CA ASN A 157 -11.91 2.07 -17.03
C ASN A 157 -11.43 0.90 -17.88
N GLN A 158 -10.84 1.21 -19.03
CA GLN A 158 -10.34 0.22 -20.00
C GLN A 158 -8.97 -0.37 -19.63
N VAL A 159 -8.29 0.19 -18.63
CA VAL A 159 -6.93 -0.22 -18.21
C VAL A 159 -6.87 -0.76 -16.78
N GLY A 160 -8.03 -0.92 -16.14
CA GLY A 160 -8.16 -1.36 -14.75
C GLY A 160 -7.99 -0.23 -13.74
N MET A 161 -8.80 -0.23 -12.69
CA MET A 161 -8.67 0.68 -11.55
C MET A 161 -7.76 0.03 -10.50
N ALA A 162 -6.63 0.66 -10.18
CA ALA A 162 -5.64 0.10 -9.25
C ALA A 162 -5.50 0.90 -7.95
N ALA A 163 -6.16 2.06 -7.85
CA ALA A 163 -6.15 2.85 -6.63
C ALA A 163 -6.77 2.07 -5.47
N SER A 164 -6.08 2.04 -4.34
CA SER A 164 -6.53 1.31 -3.16
C SER A 164 -7.47 2.17 -2.30
N PRO A 165 -8.46 1.58 -1.62
CA PRO A 165 -9.19 2.29 -0.58
C PRO A 165 -8.27 2.62 0.60
N VAL A 166 -8.70 3.56 1.42
CA VAL A 166 -8.01 3.94 2.66
C VAL A 166 -9.01 3.93 3.80
N LEU A 167 -8.61 3.40 4.95
CA LEU A 167 -9.46 3.34 6.13
C LEU A 167 -8.92 4.29 7.20
N PHE A 168 -9.78 5.21 7.65
CA PHE A 168 -9.41 6.15 8.69
C PHE A 168 -10.62 6.56 9.54
N ARG A 169 -10.51 6.42 10.87
CA ARG A 169 -11.55 6.79 11.84
C ARG A 169 -12.95 6.31 11.47
N GLY A 170 -13.07 5.01 11.10
CA GLY A 170 -14.34 4.39 10.76
C GLY A 170 -14.95 4.82 9.42
N LYS A 171 -14.19 5.52 8.57
CA LYS A 171 -14.59 5.88 7.21
C LYS A 171 -13.73 5.13 6.20
N LEU A 172 -14.39 4.50 5.24
CA LEU A 172 -13.73 3.86 4.10
C LEU A 172 -13.69 4.87 2.94
N ILE A 173 -12.51 5.38 2.65
CA ILE A 173 -12.28 6.32 1.55
C ILE A 173 -12.04 5.52 0.27
N VAL A 174 -12.90 5.71 -0.71
CA VAL A 174 -12.92 4.94 -1.95
C VAL A 174 -12.62 5.86 -3.13
N PRO A 175 -11.45 5.73 -3.77
CA PRO A 175 -11.08 6.44 -4.98
C PRO A 175 -11.65 5.72 -6.19
N MET A 176 -12.42 6.41 -7.01
CA MET A 176 -13.04 5.89 -8.23
C MET A 176 -12.75 6.80 -9.42
N ASP A 177 -11.49 7.22 -9.58
CA ASP A 177 -11.08 8.01 -10.74
C ASP A 177 -11.03 7.11 -11.99
N ASN A 178 -11.80 7.51 -13.02
CA ASN A 178 -11.97 6.75 -14.25
C ASN A 178 -12.41 7.70 -15.40
N ALA A 179 -12.58 7.18 -16.62
CA ALA A 179 -12.98 7.96 -17.78
C ALA A 179 -14.49 8.30 -17.82
N GLY A 180 -15.29 7.68 -16.96
CA GLY A 180 -16.73 7.92 -16.83
C GLY A 180 -17.09 8.68 -15.55
N ASP A 181 -17.96 8.13 -14.69
CA ASP A 181 -18.30 8.72 -13.40
C ASP A 181 -17.13 8.60 -12.42
N SER A 182 -16.33 9.67 -12.39
CA SER A 182 -15.13 9.77 -11.57
C SER A 182 -15.45 10.49 -10.26
N PHE A 183 -15.09 9.89 -9.12
CA PHE A 183 -15.37 10.44 -7.81
C PHE A 183 -14.41 9.95 -6.71
N LEU A 184 -14.39 10.68 -5.60
CA LEU A 184 -13.90 10.26 -4.30
C LEU A 184 -15.08 10.16 -3.36
N ALA A 185 -15.19 9.07 -2.61
CA ALA A 185 -16.27 8.89 -1.63
C ALA A 185 -15.74 8.44 -0.27
N ALA A 186 -16.42 8.83 0.80
CA ALA A 186 -16.31 8.16 2.09
C ALA A 186 -17.55 7.32 2.33
N LEU A 187 -17.35 6.09 2.73
CA LEU A 187 -18.39 5.14 3.05
C LEU A 187 -18.38 4.81 4.55
N ASP A 188 -19.57 4.54 5.08
CA ASP A 188 -19.74 3.97 6.39
C ASP A 188 -19.28 2.49 6.36
N VAL A 189 -18.28 2.16 7.17
CA VAL A 189 -17.70 0.81 7.25
C VAL A 189 -18.73 -0.26 7.65
N SER A 190 -19.79 0.12 8.38
CA SER A 190 -20.77 -0.82 8.90
C SER A 190 -21.74 -1.36 7.84
N ASN A 191 -21.95 -0.61 6.75
CA ASN A 191 -22.98 -0.92 5.77
C ASN A 191 -22.63 -0.56 4.31
N GLY A 192 -21.47 0.05 4.05
CA GLY A 192 -21.00 0.45 2.72
C GLY A 192 -21.74 1.62 2.09
N LYS A 193 -22.63 2.34 2.81
CA LYS A 193 -23.34 3.50 2.29
C LYS A 193 -22.47 4.75 2.25
N ASN A 194 -22.72 5.63 1.28
CA ASN A 194 -22.02 6.90 1.20
C ASN A 194 -22.31 7.77 2.42
N LEU A 195 -21.27 8.23 3.09
CA LEU A 195 -21.32 9.38 3.99
C LEU A 195 -21.25 10.68 3.18
N TRP A 196 -20.38 10.68 2.16
CA TRP A 196 -20.30 11.73 1.15
C TRP A 196 -19.71 11.16 -0.15
N LYS A 197 -19.96 11.85 -1.27
CA LYS A 197 -19.37 11.59 -2.59
C LYS A 197 -19.08 12.93 -3.25
N THR A 198 -17.84 13.09 -3.72
CA THR A 198 -17.38 14.29 -4.41
C THR A 198 -16.94 13.93 -5.81
N GLU A 199 -17.52 14.58 -6.82
CA GLU A 199 -17.16 14.40 -8.22
C GLU A 199 -15.72 14.84 -8.48
N ARG A 200 -15.07 14.13 -9.38
CA ARG A 200 -13.69 14.40 -9.80
C ARG A 200 -13.57 14.46 -11.32
N PRO A 201 -12.47 15.00 -11.85
CA PRO A 201 -12.22 14.98 -13.29
C PRO A 201 -12.30 13.57 -13.87
N ARG A 202 -12.91 13.41 -15.03
CA ARG A 202 -13.02 12.14 -15.78
C ARG A 202 -11.69 11.78 -16.41
N GLU A 203 -10.77 11.32 -15.60
CA GLU A 203 -9.40 10.98 -15.97
C GLU A 203 -8.97 9.69 -15.28
N ILE A 204 -8.20 8.86 -15.99
CA ILE A 204 -7.65 7.63 -15.40
C ILE A 204 -6.58 8.00 -14.38
N ASN A 205 -6.69 7.42 -13.19
CA ASN A 205 -5.78 7.66 -12.08
C ASN A 205 -5.67 6.42 -11.20
N TRP A 206 -4.46 6.08 -10.78
CA TRP A 206 -4.15 4.92 -9.96
C TRP A 206 -3.60 5.28 -8.58
N VAL A 207 -3.57 6.56 -8.27
CA VAL A 207 -3.09 7.07 -6.98
C VAL A 207 -4.01 6.61 -5.86
N THR A 208 -3.44 6.09 -4.79
CA THR A 208 -4.16 5.86 -3.53
C THR A 208 -4.21 7.16 -2.75
N PRO A 209 -5.35 7.57 -2.16
CA PRO A 209 -5.42 8.75 -1.30
C PRO A 209 -4.50 8.63 -0.09
N ALA A 210 -3.94 9.75 0.35
CA ALA A 210 -3.16 9.83 1.59
C ALA A 210 -3.95 10.63 2.64
N ILE A 211 -3.79 10.29 3.92
CA ILE A 211 -4.47 10.98 5.02
C ILE A 211 -3.49 11.91 5.72
N ARG A 212 -3.93 13.15 5.95
CA ARG A 212 -3.19 14.15 6.70
C ARG A 212 -4.02 14.61 7.90
N GLU A 213 -3.58 14.29 9.10
CA GLU A 213 -4.13 14.88 10.31
C GLU A 213 -3.54 16.29 10.48
N VAL A 214 -4.38 17.31 10.44
CA VAL A 214 -4.01 18.73 10.63
C VAL A 214 -4.06 19.06 12.11
N THR A 215 -5.15 18.67 12.75
CA THR A 215 -5.37 18.73 14.20
C THR A 215 -6.09 17.46 14.66
N SER A 216 -6.36 17.31 15.96
CA SER A 216 -7.18 16.21 16.48
C SER A 216 -8.60 16.15 15.86
N GLU A 217 -9.14 17.28 15.42
CA GLU A 217 -10.49 17.41 14.88
C GLU A 217 -10.51 17.55 13.36
N GLU A 218 -9.42 18.06 12.77
CA GLU A 218 -9.32 18.36 11.37
C GLU A 218 -8.42 17.35 10.64
N THR A 219 -8.98 16.66 9.67
CA THR A 219 -8.26 15.67 8.85
C THR A 219 -8.56 15.92 7.37
N GLU A 220 -7.53 15.83 6.55
CA GLU A 220 -7.60 15.98 5.10
C GLU A 220 -7.34 14.66 4.39
N VAL A 221 -8.10 14.41 3.33
CA VAL A 221 -7.84 13.37 2.34
C VAL A 221 -7.08 14.04 1.19
N ILE A 222 -5.81 13.74 1.06
CA ILE A 222 -4.94 14.25 0.00
C ILE A 222 -5.02 13.29 -1.18
N PHE A 223 -5.47 13.78 -2.32
CA PHE A 223 -5.63 12.95 -3.51
C PHE A 223 -5.02 13.63 -4.73
N GLN A 224 -3.94 13.05 -5.24
CA GLN A 224 -3.29 13.50 -6.46
C GLN A 224 -4.04 12.95 -7.68
N GLY A 225 -4.28 13.80 -8.66
CA GLY A 225 -4.78 13.44 -9.98
C GLY A 225 -3.75 13.76 -11.05
N PRO A 226 -4.04 13.47 -12.33
CA PRO A 226 -3.12 13.74 -13.43
C PRO A 226 -2.62 15.19 -13.55
N LYS A 227 -3.41 16.16 -13.07
CA LYS A 227 -3.08 17.60 -13.16
C LYS A 227 -2.81 18.25 -11.81
N ASP A 228 -3.56 17.86 -10.78
CA ASP A 228 -3.60 18.56 -9.51
C ASP A 228 -3.49 17.61 -8.31
N LEU A 229 -2.88 18.12 -7.26
CA LEU A 229 -2.97 17.59 -5.90
C LEU A 229 -4.12 18.33 -5.20
N VAL A 230 -5.07 17.61 -4.65
CA VAL A 230 -6.26 18.19 -4.03
C VAL A 230 -6.44 17.65 -2.61
N ALA A 231 -6.76 18.53 -1.67
CA ALA A 231 -7.20 18.14 -0.34
C ALA A 231 -8.71 18.26 -0.19
N TYR A 232 -9.29 17.26 0.42
CA TYR A 232 -10.69 17.20 0.81
C TYR A 232 -10.80 17.08 2.32
N ASP A 233 -11.82 17.72 2.89
CA ASP A 233 -12.17 17.52 4.30
C ASP A 233 -12.71 16.11 4.52
N LEU A 234 -12.14 15.36 5.44
CA LEU A 234 -12.53 13.97 5.71
C LEU A 234 -13.98 13.83 6.17
N ALA A 235 -14.50 14.82 6.89
CA ALA A 235 -15.85 14.75 7.44
C ALA A 235 -16.94 14.99 6.38
N SER A 236 -16.69 15.91 5.45
CA SER A 236 -17.70 16.40 4.50
C SER A 236 -17.40 16.11 3.03
N GLY A 237 -16.18 15.72 2.68
CA GLY A 237 -15.73 15.57 1.29
C GLY A 237 -15.57 16.90 0.54
N LYS A 238 -15.72 18.05 1.19
CA LYS A 238 -15.55 19.36 0.56
C LYS A 238 -14.08 19.60 0.25
N LYS A 239 -13.82 20.13 -0.96
CA LYS A 239 -12.49 20.58 -1.37
C LYS A 239 -12.02 21.70 -0.45
N LYS A 240 -10.84 21.58 0.13
CA LYS A 240 -10.19 22.57 0.97
C LYS A 240 -9.21 23.44 0.16
N TRP A 241 -8.31 22.79 -0.53
CA TRP A 241 -7.31 23.46 -1.38
C TRP A 241 -6.92 22.56 -2.55
N SER A 242 -6.22 23.13 -3.53
CA SER A 242 -5.58 22.42 -4.63
C SER A 242 -4.28 23.09 -5.03
N HIS A 243 -3.36 22.29 -5.55
CA HIS A 243 -2.05 22.71 -5.99
C HIS A 243 -1.68 22.02 -7.31
N LYS A 244 -1.02 22.74 -8.23
CA LYS A 244 -0.54 22.15 -9.47
C LYS A 244 0.62 21.20 -9.21
N ALA A 245 0.34 19.92 -9.09
CA ALA A 245 1.31 18.85 -8.94
C ALA A 245 0.70 17.54 -9.46
N GLY A 246 0.60 17.42 -10.77
CA GLY A 246 -0.01 16.27 -11.43
C GLY A 246 0.86 15.02 -11.38
N GLY A 247 0.20 13.89 -11.20
CA GLY A 247 0.77 12.54 -11.23
C GLY A 247 -0.36 11.51 -11.11
N SER A 248 -0.25 10.39 -11.81
CA SER A 248 -1.37 9.43 -11.92
C SER A 248 -1.06 8.03 -11.36
N SER A 249 0.08 7.84 -10.69
CA SER A 249 0.46 6.50 -10.21
C SER A 249 1.04 6.49 -8.80
N PRO A 250 2.13 7.20 -8.48
CA PRO A 250 2.70 7.18 -7.14
C PRO A 250 1.80 7.89 -6.14
N THR A 251 1.57 7.26 -4.99
CA THR A 251 0.85 7.86 -3.87
C THR A 251 1.76 8.89 -3.16
N PRO A 252 1.26 10.08 -2.83
CA PRO A 252 2.00 11.06 -2.03
C PRO A 252 2.39 10.48 -0.66
N SER A 253 3.61 10.77 -0.22
CA SER A 253 4.05 10.46 1.15
C SER A 253 3.95 11.69 2.02
N ILE A 254 3.47 11.52 3.26
CA ILE A 254 3.29 12.62 4.22
C ILE A 254 4.13 12.32 5.45
N ALA A 255 5.05 13.20 5.78
CA ALA A 255 5.87 13.09 6.98
C ALA A 255 6.47 14.45 7.37
N ASP A 256 6.70 14.67 8.65
CA ASP A 256 7.33 15.87 9.23
C ASP A 256 6.72 17.19 8.71
N GLY A 257 5.39 17.21 8.52
CA GLY A 257 4.68 18.38 8.00
C GLY A 257 4.92 18.68 6.52
N MET A 258 5.56 17.77 5.79
CA MET A 258 5.81 17.86 4.35
C MET A 258 5.03 16.80 3.56
N LEU A 259 4.77 17.10 2.30
CA LEU A 259 4.23 16.19 1.30
C LEU A 259 5.31 15.94 0.24
N PHE A 260 5.61 14.68 -0.02
CA PHE A 260 6.51 14.27 -1.10
C PHE A 260 5.67 13.74 -2.25
N VAL A 261 5.67 14.47 -3.35
CA VAL A 261 4.74 14.27 -4.48
C VAL A 261 5.52 14.02 -5.75
N SER A 262 5.19 12.95 -6.47
CA SER A 262 5.78 12.66 -7.78
C SER A 262 5.09 13.51 -8.85
N SER A 263 5.79 14.51 -9.37
CA SER A 263 5.30 15.43 -10.41
C SER A 263 6.46 15.92 -11.29
N GLY A 264 6.77 15.14 -12.35
CA GLY A 264 7.94 15.42 -13.20
C GLY A 264 9.27 15.24 -12.44
N GLY A 265 9.34 14.25 -11.58
CA GLY A 265 10.34 14.00 -10.55
C GLY A 265 9.69 14.00 -9.18
N LEU A 266 10.47 14.15 -8.12
CA LEU A 266 9.94 14.25 -6.75
C LEU A 266 9.99 15.70 -6.28
N THR A 267 8.88 16.18 -5.75
CA THR A 267 8.71 17.53 -5.19
C THR A 267 8.35 17.42 -3.71
N ALA A 268 9.05 18.11 -2.85
CA ALA A 268 8.67 18.30 -1.45
C ALA A 268 7.89 19.62 -1.31
N LEU A 269 6.70 19.52 -0.76
CA LEU A 269 5.80 20.63 -0.51
C LEU A 269 5.56 20.77 0.99
N LYS A 270 5.40 21.98 1.46
CA LYS A 270 5.00 22.29 2.83
C LYS A 270 3.78 23.19 2.83
N LEU A 271 2.83 22.93 3.72
CA LEU A 271 1.70 23.82 3.91
C LEU A 271 2.08 24.95 4.85
N VAL A 272 2.10 26.18 4.34
CA VAL A 272 2.38 27.42 5.07
C VAL A 272 1.16 28.31 4.93
N GLU A 273 0.56 28.71 6.05
CA GLU A 273 -0.62 29.58 6.09
C GLU A 273 -1.75 29.18 5.13
N GLY A 274 -2.01 27.87 5.02
CA GLY A 274 -3.06 27.32 4.14
C GLY A 274 -2.70 27.22 2.67
N LYS A 275 -1.45 27.55 2.28
CA LYS A 275 -0.93 27.41 0.91
C LYS A 275 0.20 26.41 0.86
N LEU A 276 0.27 25.60 -0.20
CA LEU A 276 1.40 24.73 -0.45
C LEU A 276 2.53 25.52 -1.11
N GLU A 277 3.69 25.44 -0.51
CA GLU A 277 4.94 26.01 -1.01
C GLU A 277 5.91 24.88 -1.36
N GLU A 278 6.61 25.03 -2.49
CA GLU A 278 7.67 24.12 -2.88
C GLU A 278 8.91 24.39 -2.01
N VAL A 279 9.33 23.35 -1.27
CA VAL A 279 10.55 23.39 -0.47
C VAL A 279 11.75 23.04 -1.34
N TRP A 280 11.61 21.96 -2.12
CA TRP A 280 12.59 21.55 -3.12
C TRP A 280 11.93 20.66 -4.18
N LYS A 281 12.57 20.59 -5.34
CA LYS A 281 12.20 19.69 -6.44
C LYS A 281 13.43 19.05 -7.06
N SER A 282 13.34 17.76 -7.35
CA SER A 282 14.39 17.03 -8.04
C SER A 282 13.83 16.22 -9.20
N PRO A 283 14.13 16.58 -10.45
CA PRO A 283 13.73 15.81 -11.63
C PRO A 283 14.46 14.45 -11.71
N LYS A 284 15.53 14.27 -10.94
CA LYS A 284 16.34 13.04 -10.89
C LYS A 284 15.56 11.86 -10.28
N PHE A 285 14.62 12.14 -9.35
CA PHE A 285 13.89 11.13 -8.61
C PHE A 285 12.61 10.71 -9.36
N GLN A 286 12.80 10.02 -10.48
CA GLN A 286 11.70 9.45 -11.27
C GLN A 286 11.25 8.14 -10.63
N THR A 287 10.07 8.12 -10.04
CA THR A 287 9.58 6.96 -9.27
C THR A 287 8.71 5.99 -10.08
N GLY A 288 8.27 6.35 -11.28
CA GLY A 288 7.40 5.50 -12.10
C GLY A 288 6.09 5.16 -11.40
N TYR A 289 5.85 3.87 -11.12
CA TYR A 289 4.70 3.38 -10.36
C TYR A 289 4.94 3.34 -8.85
N SER A 290 6.21 3.32 -8.43
CA SER A 290 6.64 3.25 -7.04
C SER A 290 6.44 4.59 -6.33
N SER A 291 5.95 4.58 -5.09
CA SER A 291 5.87 5.78 -4.25
C SER A 291 7.20 6.02 -3.53
N ALA A 292 7.59 7.28 -3.35
CA ALA A 292 8.74 7.61 -2.51
C ALA A 292 8.49 7.23 -1.05
N LEU A 293 9.52 6.82 -0.33
CA LEU A 293 9.47 6.47 1.09
C LEU A 293 10.17 7.55 1.89
N TYR A 294 9.49 8.11 2.88
CA TYR A 294 10.15 8.87 3.95
C TYR A 294 10.49 7.93 5.10
N TYR A 295 11.75 7.96 5.54
CA TYR A 295 12.19 7.22 6.72
C TYR A 295 13.37 7.89 7.40
N ASP A 296 13.26 8.20 8.68
CA ASP A 296 14.30 8.75 9.54
C ASP A 296 15.00 9.99 8.93
N GLY A 297 14.19 11.01 8.55
CA GLY A 297 14.69 12.28 7.99
C GLY A 297 15.19 12.18 6.55
N ARG A 298 15.02 11.07 5.88
CA ARG A 298 15.47 10.80 4.50
C ARG A 298 14.31 10.40 3.61
N VAL A 299 14.48 10.66 2.32
CA VAL A 299 13.56 10.19 1.28
C VAL A 299 14.29 9.22 0.37
N TYR A 300 13.68 8.05 0.19
CA TYR A 300 14.16 7.00 -0.71
C TYR A 300 13.25 6.91 -1.93
N ALA A 301 13.84 6.97 -3.12
CA ALA A 301 13.12 6.91 -4.38
C ALA A 301 13.78 5.90 -5.33
N ALA A 302 13.00 4.96 -5.84
CA ALA A 302 13.45 3.93 -6.76
C ALA A 302 13.10 4.33 -8.21
N ASN A 303 14.10 4.52 -9.06
CA ASN A 303 13.91 4.91 -10.45
C ASN A 303 13.83 3.66 -11.36
N PRO A 304 12.66 3.36 -11.94
CA PRO A 304 12.46 2.13 -12.71
C PRO A 304 13.24 2.11 -14.04
N SER A 305 13.54 3.27 -14.61
CA SER A 305 14.24 3.33 -15.90
C SER A 305 15.74 3.06 -15.77
N SER A 306 16.35 3.44 -14.63
CA SER A 306 17.78 3.28 -14.39
C SER A 306 18.14 2.13 -13.47
N GLY A 307 17.21 1.60 -12.67
CA GLY A 307 17.50 0.63 -11.62
C GLY A 307 18.26 1.24 -10.44
N ILE A 308 18.24 2.56 -10.31
CA ILE A 308 18.94 3.29 -9.24
C ILE A 308 17.95 3.66 -8.14
N VAL A 309 18.36 3.43 -6.91
CA VAL A 309 17.71 3.97 -5.71
C VAL A 309 18.48 5.19 -5.25
N TYR A 310 17.77 6.25 -4.97
CA TYR A 310 18.29 7.50 -4.44
C TYR A 310 17.89 7.63 -2.97
N CYS A 311 18.83 8.10 -2.16
CA CYS A 311 18.56 8.60 -0.83
C CYS A 311 18.90 10.10 -0.79
N ALA A 312 17.96 10.89 -0.30
CA ALA A 312 18.11 12.33 -0.13
C ALA A 312 17.70 12.77 1.27
N ASP A 313 18.29 13.84 1.72
CA ASP A 313 17.83 14.58 2.90
C ASP A 313 16.39 15.10 2.65
N ALA A 314 15.47 14.76 3.51
CA ALA A 314 14.05 15.07 3.30
C ALA A 314 13.74 16.57 3.32
N LYS A 315 14.50 17.36 4.09
CA LYS A 315 14.27 18.81 4.25
C LYS A 315 14.86 19.62 3.11
N THR A 316 15.96 19.17 2.52
CA THR A 316 16.72 19.95 1.54
C THR A 316 16.72 19.37 0.14
N GLY A 317 16.34 18.11 -0.02
CA GLY A 317 16.43 17.37 -1.30
C GLY A 317 17.85 17.04 -1.71
N LYS A 318 18.88 17.34 -0.87
CA LYS A 318 20.27 17.03 -1.18
C LYS A 318 20.47 15.52 -1.19
N VAL A 319 20.95 15.00 -2.35
CA VAL A 319 21.29 13.58 -2.49
C VAL A 319 22.40 13.23 -1.50
N ARG A 320 22.19 12.21 -0.70
CA ARG A 320 23.15 11.59 0.19
C ARG A 320 23.95 10.53 -0.54
N TRP A 321 23.22 9.65 -1.25
CA TRP A 321 23.80 8.62 -2.10
C TRP A 321 22.84 8.20 -3.21
N GLU A 322 23.38 7.51 -4.20
CA GLU A 322 22.66 6.81 -5.25
C GLU A 322 23.32 5.44 -5.45
N GLU A 323 22.51 4.39 -5.56
CA GLU A 323 22.95 3.03 -5.67
C GLU A 323 22.18 2.28 -6.75
N ARG A 324 22.89 1.60 -7.65
CA ARG A 324 22.28 0.71 -8.63
C ARG A 324 21.99 -0.63 -8.00
N MET A 325 20.72 -1.03 -7.92
CA MET A 325 20.32 -2.31 -7.35
C MET A 325 20.76 -3.46 -8.26
N LYS A 326 21.27 -4.52 -7.65
CA LYS A 326 21.64 -5.77 -8.33
C LYS A 326 20.40 -6.61 -8.64
N GLY A 327 20.48 -7.47 -9.67
CA GLY A 327 19.42 -8.42 -10.02
C GLY A 327 18.15 -7.82 -10.61
N MET A 328 18.13 -6.50 -10.83
CA MET A 328 16.95 -5.81 -11.35
C MET A 328 16.93 -5.86 -12.88
N GLY A 329 15.93 -6.52 -13.45
CA GLY A 329 15.66 -6.52 -14.89
C GLY A 329 15.17 -5.16 -15.42
N LYS A 330 14.51 -5.14 -16.57
CA LYS A 330 13.82 -3.98 -17.13
C LYS A 330 12.37 -4.36 -17.45
N PRO A 331 11.36 -3.58 -17.03
CA PRO A 331 11.37 -2.47 -16.08
C PRO A 331 11.66 -2.96 -14.66
N THR A 332 12.12 -2.10 -13.76
CA THR A 332 12.79 -2.52 -12.54
C THR A 332 11.94 -2.46 -11.27
N PHE A 333 11.10 -1.42 -11.11
CA PHE A 333 10.36 -1.20 -9.86
C PHE A 333 8.90 -0.83 -10.09
N SER A 334 7.98 -1.65 -9.61
CA SER A 334 6.55 -1.33 -9.42
C SER A 334 6.21 -1.22 -7.94
N ALA A 335 6.77 -2.09 -7.11
CA ALA A 335 6.62 -2.06 -5.66
C ALA A 335 7.23 -0.78 -5.07
N SER A 336 6.55 -0.20 -4.09
CA SER A 336 7.10 0.91 -3.31
C SER A 336 8.08 0.40 -2.26
N PRO A 337 9.18 1.13 -1.96
CA PRO A 337 10.03 0.84 -0.82
C PRO A 337 9.24 0.83 0.48
N VAL A 338 9.63 -0.05 1.41
CA VAL A 338 9.11 -0.08 2.78
C VAL A 338 10.27 -0.13 3.77
N ALA A 339 10.08 0.34 5.00
CA ALA A 339 11.15 0.41 5.99
C ALA A 339 10.71 -0.03 7.39
N GLY A 340 11.68 -0.43 8.17
CA GLY A 340 11.61 -0.73 9.59
C GLY A 340 12.96 -1.19 10.13
N ASP A 341 13.18 -1.08 11.43
CA ASP A 341 14.39 -1.58 12.11
C ASP A 341 15.71 -1.09 11.47
N GLY A 342 15.75 0.20 11.07
CA GLY A 342 16.92 0.77 10.39
C GLY A 342 17.20 0.20 9.00
N LYS A 343 16.23 -0.45 8.36
CA LYS A 343 16.35 -1.11 7.06
C LYS A 343 15.34 -0.58 6.07
N VAL A 344 15.73 -0.53 4.79
CA VAL A 344 14.86 -0.20 3.65
C VAL A 344 14.83 -1.40 2.70
N TYR A 345 13.64 -1.88 2.40
CA TYR A 345 13.39 -3.03 1.52
C TYR A 345 13.00 -2.52 0.13
N ILE A 346 13.76 -2.91 -0.87
CA ILE A 346 13.55 -2.58 -2.28
C ILE A 346 13.28 -3.87 -3.04
N LEU A 347 12.12 -3.93 -3.69
CA LEU A 347 11.68 -5.11 -4.42
C LEU A 347 11.58 -4.80 -5.91
N GLY A 348 12.32 -5.57 -6.71
CA GLY A 348 12.28 -5.50 -8.16
C GLY A 348 11.18 -6.37 -8.77
N GLU A 349 10.75 -6.03 -9.99
CA GLU A 349 9.73 -6.78 -10.72
C GLU A 349 10.16 -8.22 -11.02
N THR A 350 11.46 -8.50 -11.12
CA THR A 350 12.00 -9.86 -11.29
C THR A 350 11.90 -10.73 -10.03
N GLY A 351 11.49 -10.15 -8.90
CA GLY A 351 11.46 -10.83 -7.60
C GLY A 351 12.77 -10.73 -6.82
N THR A 352 13.70 -9.88 -7.24
CA THR A 352 14.90 -9.58 -6.45
C THR A 352 14.57 -8.63 -5.31
N MET A 353 14.84 -9.03 -4.08
CA MET A 353 14.72 -8.19 -2.89
C MET A 353 16.10 -7.72 -2.43
N ASN A 354 16.34 -6.42 -2.42
CA ASN A 354 17.50 -5.80 -1.82
C ASN A 354 17.10 -5.16 -0.49
N VAL A 355 17.93 -5.37 0.54
CA VAL A 355 17.76 -4.77 1.87
C VAL A 355 18.92 -3.81 2.08
N LEU A 356 18.59 -2.55 2.26
CA LEU A 356 19.57 -1.48 2.49
C LEU A 356 19.54 -1.06 3.95
N LYS A 357 20.69 -0.68 4.48
CA LYS A 357 20.76 0.06 5.75
C LYS A 357 20.22 1.48 5.53
N ALA A 358 19.30 1.90 6.37
CA ALA A 358 18.87 3.29 6.36
C ALA A 358 19.99 4.19 6.89
N GLY A 359 20.31 5.26 6.16
CA GLY A 359 21.40 6.14 6.58
C GLY A 359 21.92 7.06 5.47
N ASP A 360 22.97 7.81 5.79
CA ASP A 360 23.61 8.77 4.88
C ASP A 360 24.66 8.13 3.95
N GLU A 361 24.93 6.83 4.13
CA GLU A 361 25.82 6.04 3.29
C GLU A 361 25.07 4.86 2.68
N SER A 362 25.43 4.48 1.45
CA SER A 362 24.85 3.32 0.80
C SER A 362 25.49 2.04 1.33
N GLU A 363 24.68 1.17 1.92
CA GLU A 363 25.11 -0.15 2.39
C GLU A 363 24.00 -1.18 2.07
N VAL A 364 24.32 -2.14 1.19
CA VAL A 364 23.44 -3.27 0.89
C VAL A 364 23.70 -4.38 1.93
N LEU A 365 22.73 -4.59 2.83
CA LEU A 365 22.82 -5.62 3.88
C LEU A 365 22.58 -7.03 3.35
N GLY A 366 21.76 -7.15 2.30
CA GLY A 366 21.46 -8.44 1.69
C GLY A 366 20.70 -8.32 0.38
N THR A 367 20.81 -9.35 -0.45
CA THR A 367 20.06 -9.51 -1.70
C THR A 367 19.54 -10.94 -1.75
N SER A 368 18.27 -11.12 -2.07
CA SER A 368 17.60 -12.42 -2.15
C SER A 368 16.68 -12.49 -3.37
N GLU A 369 16.49 -13.70 -3.91
CA GLU A 369 15.70 -13.95 -5.11
C GLU A 369 14.45 -14.75 -4.78
N LEU A 370 13.28 -14.24 -5.16
CA LEU A 370 12.00 -14.95 -5.06
C LEU A 370 11.77 -15.88 -6.28
N GLY A 371 12.43 -15.60 -7.40
CA GLY A 371 12.32 -16.35 -8.65
C GLY A 371 11.00 -16.21 -9.39
N GLU A 372 10.21 -15.19 -9.06
CA GLU A 372 8.87 -14.94 -9.61
C GLU A 372 8.65 -13.44 -9.78
N GLU A 373 7.80 -13.06 -10.75
CA GLU A 373 7.40 -11.65 -10.92
C GLU A 373 6.75 -11.09 -9.64
N CYS A 374 7.12 -9.86 -9.28
CA CYS A 374 6.64 -9.20 -8.09
C CYS A 374 6.33 -7.72 -8.37
N LEU A 375 5.05 -7.37 -8.37
CA LEU A 375 4.58 -6.00 -8.56
C LEU A 375 4.03 -5.37 -7.26
N ALA A 376 3.68 -6.21 -6.30
CA ALA A 376 3.07 -5.80 -5.03
C ALA A 376 4.09 -5.19 -4.06
N THR A 377 3.71 -4.13 -3.38
CA THR A 377 4.48 -3.56 -2.26
C THR A 377 4.46 -4.51 -1.07
N PRO A 378 5.60 -4.81 -0.45
CA PRO A 378 5.65 -5.67 0.75
C PRO A 378 4.90 -5.10 1.95
N ALA A 379 4.52 -5.97 2.88
CA ALA A 379 4.02 -5.62 4.20
C ALA A 379 5.00 -6.04 5.29
N ILE A 380 5.06 -5.32 6.40
CA ILE A 380 5.94 -5.62 7.55
C ILE A 380 5.09 -5.81 8.80
N GLY A 381 5.21 -6.96 9.44
CA GLY A 381 4.54 -7.25 10.71
C GLY A 381 4.93 -8.60 11.30
N GLY A 382 4.80 -8.76 12.61
CA GLY A 382 5.12 -9.98 13.33
C GLY A 382 6.60 -10.40 13.23
N GLY A 383 7.53 -9.44 13.11
CA GLY A 383 8.96 -9.66 12.92
C GLY A 383 9.29 -10.27 11.56
N ALA A 384 8.50 -9.99 10.53
CA ALA A 384 8.67 -10.53 9.19
C ALA A 384 8.31 -9.51 8.10
N VAL A 385 8.81 -9.78 6.90
CA VAL A 385 8.39 -9.12 5.66
C VAL A 385 7.52 -10.08 4.88
N ILE A 386 6.28 -9.68 4.59
CA ILE A 386 5.35 -10.45 3.77
C ILE A 386 5.43 -9.94 2.35
N VAL A 387 5.82 -10.82 1.44
CA VAL A 387 5.96 -10.50 0.01
C VAL A 387 4.96 -11.31 -0.78
N ARG A 388 4.31 -10.67 -1.74
CA ARG A 388 3.47 -11.32 -2.72
C ARG A 388 4.13 -11.30 -4.09
N THR A 389 4.22 -12.47 -4.69
CA THR A 389 4.58 -12.68 -6.10
C THR A 389 3.34 -13.03 -6.93
N ASP A 390 3.49 -13.25 -8.22
CA ASP A 390 2.38 -13.67 -9.07
C ASP A 390 1.73 -14.99 -8.62
N LYS A 391 2.52 -15.91 -8.03
CA LYS A 391 2.06 -17.27 -7.69
C LYS A 391 1.98 -17.53 -6.18
N HIS A 392 2.78 -16.85 -5.37
CA HIS A 392 2.94 -17.19 -3.96
C HIS A 392 2.84 -15.98 -3.04
N LEU A 393 2.51 -16.28 -1.80
CA LEU A 393 2.68 -15.39 -0.66
C LEU A 393 3.82 -15.94 0.20
N TRP A 394 4.78 -15.08 0.52
CA TRP A 394 6.00 -15.40 1.26
C TRP A 394 6.04 -14.67 2.59
N CYS A 395 6.42 -15.36 3.65
CA CYS A 395 6.76 -14.75 4.93
C CYS A 395 8.26 -14.91 5.17
N ILE A 396 8.99 -13.82 5.08
CA ILE A 396 10.43 -13.75 5.22
C ILE A 396 10.75 -13.25 6.61
N GLY A 397 11.47 -14.05 7.37
CA GLY A 397 11.84 -13.78 8.76
C GLY A 397 12.29 -15.04 9.48
N ALA A 398 12.88 -14.90 10.68
CA ALA A 398 13.29 -16.04 11.50
C ALA A 398 12.08 -16.93 11.83
N LYS A 399 12.28 -18.25 11.80
CA LYS A 399 11.30 -19.21 12.32
C LYS A 399 11.11 -18.94 13.81
N LYS A 400 9.87 -18.80 14.24
CA LYS A 400 9.50 -18.65 15.66
C LYS A 400 9.39 -19.99 16.35
#